data_571f2c978f6d138d5ca4055d2f7d4f9f
#
_entry.id   571f2c978f6d138d5ca4055d2f7d4f9f
#
_cell.length_a   1.000
_cell.length_b   1.000
_cell.length_c   1.000
_cell.angle_alpha   90.00
_cell.angle_beta   90.00
_cell.angle_gamma   90.00
#
_symmetry.space_group_name_H-M   'P 1'
#
loop_
_entity.id
_entity.type
_entity.pdbx_description
1 polymer ?
#
loop_
_entity_poly.entity_id
_entity_poly.type
_entity_poly.pdbx_seq_one_letter_code
_entity_poly.pdbx_strand_id
1 'polypeptide(L)'
;ETTFKMLEGNVIVEAKYKAIQPITANGGTYTVNGTAAAEAVKGDKIVATADSAPAGQKFSHWEVTGVDGLTEEQLKNEPLEFTMPRGEVTLKAVFKTLHKIDVKFSTADKDTAIEGETVKIKAESREGYVFDRWEVNNGDVAVAKKNEEETTFVMPDEPVTAVAKYKKLLGITVNSGKAYVEDDVTDAALKGKPVVIKADEIKGKLFDHWKIVSGNVILDNQREPETKFIMPETAVEITAEYNDLHAITVNNGTANVEEAVIGDTVKIKAESREGYVFDHWEVSYGDVAVANKNAKETTFTMPDSMVVLTAR
;
A
#
# COMPACT_ATOMS: atom_id res chain seq x y z
N GLU A 1 55.30 -24.23 -41.83
CA GLU A 1 56.28 -25.30 -42.14
C GLU A 1 56.18 -26.34 -41.02
N THR A 2 56.08 -27.63 -41.42
CA THR A 2 56.07 -28.76 -40.51
C THR A 2 57.00 -29.85 -40.98
N THR A 3 57.60 -30.60 -40.12
CA THR A 3 58.50 -31.69 -40.39
C THR A 3 57.97 -33.00 -39.90
N PHE A 4 58.24 -34.09 -40.55
CA PHE A 4 57.93 -35.43 -40.09
C PHE A 4 59.13 -36.37 -40.32
N LYS A 5 59.21 -37.41 -39.48
CA LYS A 5 60.26 -38.42 -39.62
C LYS A 5 59.80 -39.49 -40.65
N MET A 6 60.64 -39.75 -41.68
CA MET A 6 60.34 -40.81 -42.64
C MET A 6 60.38 -42.17 -41.91
N LEU A 7 59.37 -42.98 -42.21
CA LEU A 7 59.24 -44.38 -41.79
C LEU A 7 59.53 -45.28 -43.01
N GLU A 8 59.74 -46.57 -42.74
CA GLU A 8 59.88 -47.52 -43.88
C GLU A 8 58.53 -47.64 -44.59
N GLY A 9 58.54 -47.27 -45.89
CA GLY A 9 57.40 -47.31 -46.81
C GLY A 9 57.04 -45.98 -47.40
N ASN A 10 56.02 -46.00 -48.28
CA ASN A 10 55.56 -44.78 -48.95
C ASN A 10 54.73 -43.93 -47.97
N VAL A 11 55.02 -42.65 -47.90
CA VAL A 11 54.29 -41.67 -47.15
C VAL A 11 53.54 -40.73 -48.08
N ILE A 12 52.23 -40.60 -47.90
CA ILE A 12 51.39 -39.62 -48.60
C ILE A 12 51.06 -38.52 -47.62
N VAL A 13 51.41 -37.28 -47.95
CA VAL A 13 51.06 -36.08 -47.15
C VAL A 13 50.05 -35.27 -47.95
N GLU A 14 48.90 -35.04 -47.36
CA GLU A 14 47.83 -34.25 -47.95
C GLU A 14 47.61 -33.00 -47.12
N ALA A 15 47.68 -31.81 -47.72
CA ALA A 15 47.31 -30.57 -47.09
C ALA A 15 45.77 -30.38 -47.13
N LYS A 16 45.13 -30.24 -45.96
CA LYS A 16 43.71 -29.96 -45.90
C LYS A 16 43.50 -28.47 -45.58
N TYR A 17 42.65 -27.85 -46.37
CA TYR A 17 42.35 -26.43 -46.29
C TYR A 17 40.92 -26.23 -45.76
N LYS A 18 40.73 -25.20 -44.97
CA LYS A 18 39.40 -24.70 -44.57
C LYS A 18 39.05 -23.51 -45.47
N ALA A 19 37.81 -23.45 -45.92
CA ALA A 19 37.35 -22.32 -46.71
C ALA A 19 37.16 -21.08 -45.80
N ILE A 20 37.71 -19.96 -46.25
CA ILE A 20 37.48 -18.65 -45.65
C ILE A 20 36.00 -18.27 -45.84
N GLN A 21 35.42 -17.68 -44.83
CA GLN A 21 34.03 -17.19 -44.79
C GLN A 21 34.05 -15.68 -44.58
N PRO A 22 33.41 -14.89 -45.44
CA PRO A 22 33.39 -13.45 -45.29
C PRO A 22 32.46 -13.02 -44.11
N ILE A 23 32.88 -11.98 -43.39
CA ILE A 23 32.09 -11.30 -42.38
C ILE A 23 32.04 -9.83 -42.74
N THR A 24 30.81 -9.26 -42.75
CA THR A 24 30.60 -7.82 -42.92
C THR A 24 29.99 -7.27 -41.63
N ALA A 25 30.56 -6.20 -41.05
CA ALA A 25 30.03 -5.54 -39.91
C ALA A 25 29.69 -4.07 -40.22
N ASN A 26 28.47 -3.67 -39.88
CA ASN A 26 27.97 -2.32 -40.06
C ASN A 26 27.60 -1.74 -38.65
N GLY A 27 28.18 -0.60 -38.32
CA GLY A 27 27.96 0.04 -37.01
C GLY A 27 28.63 -0.68 -35.83
N GLY A 28 29.68 -1.47 -36.16
CA GLY A 28 30.47 -2.16 -35.14
C GLY A 28 31.69 -2.85 -35.75
N THR A 29 32.48 -3.49 -34.90
CA THR A 29 33.68 -4.24 -35.20
C THR A 29 33.55 -5.69 -34.73
N TYR A 30 34.45 -6.55 -35.14
CA TYR A 30 34.50 -7.93 -34.66
C TYR A 30 35.93 -8.44 -34.50
N THR A 31 36.11 -9.46 -33.69
CA THR A 31 37.34 -10.23 -33.56
C THR A 31 37.09 -11.70 -33.91
N VAL A 32 38.12 -12.36 -34.44
CA VAL A 32 38.15 -13.79 -34.73
C VAL A 32 39.13 -14.44 -33.78
N ASN A 33 38.69 -15.37 -32.95
CA ASN A 33 39.49 -16.02 -31.90
C ASN A 33 40.30 -15.03 -31.04
N GLY A 34 39.73 -13.84 -30.75
CA GLY A 34 40.32 -12.79 -29.91
C GLY A 34 41.29 -11.85 -30.63
N THR A 35 41.44 -11.97 -31.94
CA THR A 35 42.29 -11.06 -32.75
C THR A 35 41.48 -10.36 -33.85
N ALA A 36 41.86 -9.10 -34.14
CA ALA A 36 41.25 -8.39 -35.29
C ALA A 36 41.69 -9.07 -36.58
N ALA A 37 40.74 -9.70 -37.28
CA ALA A 37 40.97 -10.37 -38.54
C ALA A 37 39.79 -10.15 -39.48
N ALA A 38 40.07 -9.93 -40.77
CA ALA A 38 39.01 -9.73 -41.78
C ALA A 38 38.39 -11.06 -42.28
N GLU A 39 38.98 -12.18 -41.92
CA GLU A 39 38.65 -13.50 -42.43
C GLU A 39 38.46 -14.49 -41.27
N ALA A 40 37.47 -15.35 -41.38
CA ALA A 40 37.19 -16.42 -40.46
C ALA A 40 36.98 -17.75 -41.20
N VAL A 41 37.17 -18.85 -40.49
CA VAL A 41 36.81 -20.18 -41.02
C VAL A 41 35.73 -20.79 -40.14
N LYS A 42 34.96 -21.73 -40.67
CA LYS A 42 33.92 -22.43 -39.89
C LYS A 42 34.48 -22.97 -38.57
N GLY A 43 33.81 -22.63 -37.48
CA GLY A 43 34.17 -23.06 -36.12
C GLY A 43 34.96 -22.03 -35.31
N ASP A 44 35.40 -20.93 -35.92
CA ASP A 44 36.06 -19.84 -35.19
C ASP A 44 35.09 -19.13 -34.26
N LYS A 45 35.59 -18.66 -33.10
CA LYS A 45 34.81 -17.81 -32.17
C LYS A 45 34.81 -16.37 -32.68
N ILE A 46 33.62 -15.84 -32.92
CA ILE A 46 33.42 -14.44 -33.30
C ILE A 46 32.90 -13.67 -32.10
N VAL A 47 33.47 -12.49 -31.87
CA VAL A 47 33.00 -11.53 -30.86
C VAL A 47 32.77 -10.20 -31.56
N ALA A 48 31.52 -9.78 -31.67
CA ALA A 48 31.13 -8.53 -32.31
C ALA A 48 30.87 -7.47 -31.24
N THR A 49 31.42 -6.27 -31.45
CA THR A 49 31.30 -5.11 -30.57
C THR A 49 30.73 -3.94 -31.34
N ALA A 50 29.64 -3.35 -30.85
CA ALA A 50 28.99 -2.20 -31.47
C ALA A 50 29.88 -0.96 -31.35
N ASP A 51 29.82 -0.06 -32.32
CA ASP A 51 30.43 1.25 -32.25
C ASP A 51 29.81 2.08 -31.13
N SER A 52 30.49 3.16 -30.73
CA SER A 52 29.91 4.14 -29.83
C SER A 52 28.59 4.66 -30.39
N ALA A 53 27.53 4.63 -29.58
CA ALA A 53 26.22 5.07 -30.04
C ALA A 53 26.23 6.55 -30.44
N PRO A 54 25.54 6.95 -31.51
CA PRO A 54 25.35 8.34 -31.89
C PRO A 54 24.72 9.15 -30.72
N ALA A 55 24.95 10.46 -30.69
CA ALA A 55 24.39 11.31 -29.67
C ALA A 55 22.87 11.18 -29.58
N GLY A 56 22.34 10.98 -28.37
CA GLY A 56 20.90 10.77 -28.12
C GLY A 56 20.37 9.39 -28.53
N GLN A 57 21.26 8.45 -28.85
CA GLN A 57 20.88 7.06 -29.14
C GLN A 57 21.57 6.09 -28.19
N LYS A 58 21.10 4.85 -28.18
CA LYS A 58 21.65 3.72 -27.43
C LYS A 58 21.61 2.46 -28.29
N PHE A 59 22.62 1.61 -28.14
CA PHE A 59 22.59 0.27 -28.75
C PHE A 59 21.32 -0.47 -28.28
N SER A 60 20.64 -1.06 -29.27
CA SER A 60 19.42 -1.85 -29.02
C SER A 60 19.67 -3.35 -29.18
N HIS A 61 20.16 -3.75 -30.37
CA HIS A 61 20.39 -5.14 -30.67
C HIS A 61 21.23 -5.27 -31.96
N TRP A 62 21.68 -6.48 -32.23
CA TRP A 62 22.28 -6.86 -33.48
C TRP A 62 21.23 -7.45 -34.43
N GLU A 63 21.23 -7.00 -35.69
CA GLU A 63 20.63 -7.73 -36.81
C GLU A 63 21.72 -8.61 -37.41
N VAL A 64 21.52 -9.95 -37.44
CA VAL A 64 22.50 -10.92 -37.89
C VAL A 64 21.89 -11.80 -38.99
N THR A 65 22.58 -11.89 -40.11
CA THR A 65 22.23 -12.83 -41.17
C THR A 65 23.35 -13.85 -41.38
N GLY A 66 23.01 -15.08 -41.79
CA GLY A 66 23.96 -16.16 -42.02
C GLY A 66 24.34 -16.97 -40.78
N VAL A 67 23.77 -16.65 -39.60
CA VAL A 67 23.95 -17.41 -38.35
C VAL A 67 22.61 -17.92 -37.87
N ASP A 68 22.43 -19.22 -37.76
CA ASP A 68 21.22 -19.84 -37.24
C ASP A 68 21.29 -20.03 -35.74
N GLY A 69 20.11 -19.99 -35.07
CA GLY A 69 19.95 -20.35 -33.66
C GLY A 69 20.29 -19.25 -32.63
N LEU A 70 20.57 -18.02 -33.06
CA LEU A 70 20.65 -16.88 -32.14
C LEU A 70 19.25 -16.49 -31.66
N THR A 71 19.09 -16.35 -30.36
CA THR A 71 17.85 -15.90 -29.76
C THR A 71 17.78 -14.37 -29.75
N GLU A 72 16.54 -13.79 -29.61
CA GLU A 72 16.36 -12.35 -29.48
C GLU A 72 17.12 -11.77 -28.27
N GLU A 73 17.24 -12.55 -27.20
CA GLU A 73 17.99 -12.15 -26.01
C GLU A 73 19.49 -12.09 -26.27
N GLN A 74 20.04 -13.08 -27.00
CA GLN A 74 21.44 -13.07 -27.39
C GLN A 74 21.77 -11.92 -28.33
N LEU A 75 20.85 -11.55 -29.22
CA LEU A 75 21.05 -10.42 -30.14
C LEU A 75 21.11 -9.06 -29.41
N LYS A 76 20.61 -8.95 -28.16
CA LYS A 76 20.73 -7.76 -27.31
C LYS A 76 22.06 -7.68 -26.55
N ASN A 77 22.88 -8.73 -26.61
CA ASN A 77 24.16 -8.73 -25.89
C ASN A 77 25.18 -7.81 -26.59
N GLU A 78 25.92 -7.10 -25.75
CA GLU A 78 27.06 -6.27 -26.18
C GLU A 78 28.25 -6.58 -25.24
N PRO A 79 29.27 -7.29 -25.72
CA PRO A 79 29.46 -7.84 -27.09
C PRO A 79 28.58 -9.07 -27.39
N LEU A 80 28.28 -9.28 -28.68
CA LEU A 80 27.65 -10.51 -29.19
C LEU A 80 28.71 -11.57 -29.49
N GLU A 81 28.53 -12.77 -28.98
CA GLU A 81 29.41 -13.91 -29.23
C GLU A 81 28.69 -15.03 -30.01
N PHE A 82 29.33 -15.58 -31.03
CA PHE A 82 28.81 -16.74 -31.73
C PHE A 82 29.96 -17.53 -32.41
N THR A 83 29.64 -18.72 -32.93
CA THR A 83 30.58 -19.57 -33.70
C THR A 83 30.35 -19.36 -35.18
N MET A 84 31.43 -19.12 -35.96
CA MET A 84 31.38 -18.93 -37.41
C MET A 84 30.75 -20.11 -38.11
N PRO A 85 29.65 -19.93 -38.85
CA PRO A 85 29.00 -20.98 -39.62
C PRO A 85 29.73 -21.22 -40.97
N ARG A 86 29.10 -21.95 -41.86
CA ARG A 86 29.49 -21.96 -43.28
C ARG A 86 28.69 -20.87 -44.00
N GLY A 87 29.36 -20.05 -44.79
CA GLY A 87 28.74 -19.00 -45.58
C GLY A 87 29.06 -17.61 -45.06
N GLU A 88 28.52 -16.63 -45.72
CA GLU A 88 28.68 -15.23 -45.40
C GLU A 88 27.87 -14.85 -44.14
N VAL A 89 28.45 -14.01 -43.30
CA VAL A 89 27.78 -13.43 -42.12
C VAL A 89 27.73 -11.92 -42.23
N THR A 90 26.57 -11.34 -42.10
CA THR A 90 26.40 -9.89 -41.97
C THR A 90 25.93 -9.54 -40.57
N LEU A 91 26.64 -8.62 -39.95
CA LEU A 91 26.32 -8.03 -38.62
C LEU A 91 25.93 -6.57 -38.82
N LYS A 92 24.83 -6.15 -38.21
CA LYS A 92 24.44 -4.74 -38.20
C LYS A 92 24.04 -4.36 -36.77
N ALA A 93 24.77 -3.44 -36.18
CA ALA A 93 24.37 -2.85 -34.90
C ALA A 93 23.21 -1.88 -35.10
N VAL A 94 22.15 -2.06 -34.36
CA VAL A 94 20.95 -1.20 -34.38
C VAL A 94 20.95 -0.30 -33.16
N PHE A 95 20.88 1.00 -33.43
CA PHE A 95 20.76 2.03 -32.38
C PHE A 95 19.37 2.64 -32.43
N LYS A 96 18.76 2.85 -31.26
CA LYS A 96 17.46 3.50 -31.12
C LYS A 96 17.60 4.81 -30.38
N THR A 97 16.68 5.74 -30.62
CA THR A 97 16.62 7.04 -29.95
C THR A 97 16.32 6.87 -28.48
N LEU A 98 17.06 7.59 -27.63
CA LEU A 98 16.77 7.73 -26.20
C LEU A 98 15.65 8.74 -26.01
N HIS A 99 14.57 8.32 -25.42
CA HIS A 99 13.44 9.17 -25.06
C HIS A 99 13.43 9.48 -23.57
N LYS A 100 13.07 10.71 -23.23
CA LYS A 100 13.01 11.20 -21.85
C LYS A 100 11.83 10.59 -21.11
N ILE A 101 12.06 10.31 -19.83
CA ILE A 101 11.04 9.88 -18.86
C ILE A 101 10.90 10.98 -17.82
N ASP A 102 9.77 11.69 -17.85
CA ASP A 102 9.40 12.66 -16.83
C ASP A 102 8.48 11.97 -15.81
N VAL A 103 8.75 12.18 -14.52
CA VAL A 103 7.93 11.65 -13.43
C VAL A 103 7.45 12.76 -12.52
N LYS A 104 6.23 12.61 -11.98
CA LYS A 104 5.64 13.56 -11.03
C LYS A 104 5.11 12.82 -9.81
N PHE A 105 5.56 13.26 -8.62
CA PHE A 105 5.23 12.64 -7.34
C PHE A 105 5.64 11.17 -7.27
N SER A 106 6.75 10.85 -7.93
CA SER A 106 7.23 9.48 -8.13
C SER A 106 8.70 9.49 -8.54
N THR A 107 9.31 8.32 -8.52
CA THR A 107 10.65 8.05 -9.04
C THR A 107 10.59 7.05 -10.18
N ALA A 108 11.59 7.08 -11.06
CA ALA A 108 11.83 6.05 -12.07
C ALA A 108 13.23 5.48 -11.88
N ASP A 109 13.43 4.25 -12.33
CA ASP A 109 14.75 3.57 -12.28
C ASP A 109 15.75 4.12 -13.33
N LYS A 110 15.28 4.91 -14.28
CA LYS A 110 16.08 5.57 -15.31
C LYS A 110 15.40 6.87 -15.81
N ASP A 111 16.21 7.83 -16.27
CA ASP A 111 15.72 9.13 -16.78
C ASP A 111 15.43 9.10 -18.28
N THR A 112 16.02 8.13 -18.98
CA THR A 112 15.84 7.92 -20.43
C THR A 112 15.82 6.43 -20.74
N ALA A 113 15.08 6.05 -21.79
CA ALA A 113 15.06 4.69 -22.30
C ALA A 113 14.83 4.68 -23.82
N ILE A 114 15.20 3.61 -24.49
CA ILE A 114 14.85 3.34 -25.87
C ILE A 114 13.51 2.58 -25.93
N GLU A 115 12.83 2.64 -27.08
CA GLU A 115 11.63 1.84 -27.35
C GLU A 115 11.83 0.36 -27.01
N GLY A 116 10.84 -0.22 -26.32
CA GLY A 116 10.83 -1.63 -25.91
C GLY A 116 11.51 -1.92 -24.57
N GLU A 117 12.25 -0.97 -23.98
CA GLU A 117 12.81 -1.16 -22.64
C GLU A 117 11.73 -1.09 -21.56
N THR A 118 11.84 -1.94 -20.56
CA THR A 118 11.01 -1.85 -19.37
C THR A 118 11.54 -0.78 -18.43
N VAL A 119 10.64 0.09 -17.97
CA VAL A 119 10.89 1.16 -17.00
C VAL A 119 10.11 0.83 -15.74
N LYS A 120 10.77 0.92 -14.57
CA LYS A 120 10.14 0.78 -13.26
C LYS A 120 9.84 2.17 -12.71
N ILE A 121 8.64 2.35 -12.19
CA ILE A 121 8.20 3.59 -11.52
C ILE A 121 7.66 3.27 -10.13
N LYS A 122 7.90 4.18 -9.19
CA LYS A 122 7.44 4.08 -7.81
C LYS A 122 6.86 5.40 -7.34
N ALA A 123 5.64 5.36 -6.79
CA ALA A 123 4.99 6.51 -6.19
C ALA A 123 5.71 6.93 -4.90
N GLU A 124 5.81 8.24 -4.66
CA GLU A 124 6.34 8.77 -3.41
C GLU A 124 5.25 8.75 -2.33
N SER A 125 5.64 8.44 -1.10
CA SER A 125 4.75 8.60 0.05
C SER A 125 4.44 10.08 0.27
N ARG A 126 3.16 10.42 0.50
CA ARG A 126 2.71 11.80 0.75
C ARG A 126 1.85 11.86 2.00
N GLU A 127 2.27 12.66 2.97
CA GLU A 127 1.51 12.87 4.19
C GLU A 127 0.10 13.40 3.91
N GLY A 128 -0.90 12.79 4.52
CA GLY A 128 -2.32 13.12 4.32
C GLY A 128 -2.93 12.64 2.99
N TYR A 129 -2.24 11.75 2.27
CA TYR A 129 -2.73 11.21 1.00
C TYR A 129 -2.47 9.72 0.90
N VAL A 130 -3.32 9.03 0.14
CA VAL A 130 -3.15 7.62 -0.26
C VAL A 130 -2.99 7.57 -1.77
N PHE A 131 -2.05 6.76 -2.24
CA PHE A 131 -1.91 6.51 -3.68
C PHE A 131 -3.21 5.93 -4.26
N ASP A 132 -3.63 6.46 -5.41
CA ASP A 132 -4.83 6.03 -6.12
C ASP A 132 -4.49 5.21 -7.36
N ARG A 133 -3.74 5.82 -8.27
CA ARG A 133 -3.40 5.21 -9.54
C ARG A 133 -2.29 5.94 -10.27
N TRP A 134 -1.75 5.29 -11.29
CA TRP A 134 -0.89 5.90 -12.29
C TRP A 134 -1.68 6.51 -13.43
N GLU A 135 -1.25 7.67 -13.89
CA GLU A 135 -1.62 8.26 -15.18
C GLU A 135 -0.33 8.46 -15.99
N VAL A 136 -0.28 7.85 -17.17
CA VAL A 136 0.86 8.01 -18.09
C VAL A 136 0.36 8.75 -19.31
N ASN A 137 0.94 9.93 -19.56
CA ASN A 137 0.60 10.80 -20.67
C ASN A 137 1.65 10.63 -21.78
N ASN A 138 1.21 10.79 -23.00
CA ASN A 138 1.89 10.56 -24.28
C ASN A 138 1.96 9.06 -24.66
N GLY A 139 1.13 8.72 -25.65
CA GLY A 139 0.93 7.37 -26.15
C GLY A 139 0.02 6.52 -25.24
N ASP A 140 -0.57 5.50 -25.80
CA ASP A 140 -1.37 4.48 -25.10
C ASP A 140 -0.44 3.54 -24.32
N VAL A 141 0.40 4.10 -23.43
CA VAL A 141 1.33 3.32 -22.63
C VAL A 141 0.59 2.57 -21.53
N ALA A 142 0.46 1.28 -21.67
CA ALA A 142 -0.12 0.42 -20.67
C ALA A 142 0.83 0.24 -19.48
N VAL A 143 0.38 0.61 -18.30
CA VAL A 143 1.05 0.35 -17.04
C VAL A 143 0.66 -1.06 -16.56
N ALA A 144 1.62 -1.89 -16.18
CA ALA A 144 1.39 -3.28 -15.80
C ALA A 144 0.39 -3.42 -14.65
N LYS A 145 0.51 -2.52 -13.65
CA LYS A 145 -0.34 -2.49 -12.46
C LYS A 145 -0.70 -1.04 -12.11
N LYS A 146 -1.84 -0.60 -12.61
CA LYS A 146 -2.24 0.81 -12.55
C LYS A 146 -2.46 1.33 -11.13
N ASN A 147 -2.92 0.49 -10.20
CA ASN A 147 -3.33 0.87 -8.86
C ASN A 147 -2.35 0.41 -7.76
N GLU A 148 -1.17 -0.09 -8.12
CA GLU A 148 -0.10 -0.39 -7.17
C GLU A 148 0.94 0.73 -7.17
N GLU A 149 1.48 1.07 -5.99
CA GLU A 149 2.48 2.14 -5.84
C GLU A 149 3.74 1.89 -6.65
N GLU A 150 4.08 0.64 -6.88
CA GLU A 150 5.25 0.23 -7.65
C GLU A 150 4.81 -0.60 -8.86
N THR A 151 5.24 -0.19 -10.05
CA THR A 151 4.82 -0.81 -11.29
C THR A 151 5.84 -0.60 -12.41
N THR A 152 5.54 -1.13 -13.60
CA THR A 152 6.37 -0.99 -14.80
C THR A 152 5.53 -0.61 -16.00
N PHE A 153 6.20 -0.03 -16.99
CA PHE A 153 5.68 0.13 -18.35
C PHE A 153 6.77 -0.18 -19.37
N VAL A 154 6.37 -0.43 -20.61
CA VAL A 154 7.29 -0.60 -21.74
C VAL A 154 7.42 0.75 -22.44
N MET A 155 8.65 1.22 -22.66
CA MET A 155 8.92 2.51 -23.27
C MET A 155 8.46 2.53 -24.75
N PRO A 156 7.62 3.49 -25.16
CA PRO A 156 7.26 3.70 -26.55
C PRO A 156 8.38 4.43 -27.31
N ASP A 157 8.22 4.61 -28.63
CA ASP A 157 9.14 5.41 -29.46
C ASP A 157 8.84 6.92 -29.34
N GLU A 158 8.59 7.41 -28.10
CA GLU A 158 8.35 8.81 -27.78
C GLU A 158 8.58 9.08 -26.27
N PRO A 159 8.77 10.37 -25.85
CA PRO A 159 8.92 10.73 -24.44
C PRO A 159 7.67 10.40 -23.64
N VAL A 160 7.84 9.98 -22.40
CA VAL A 160 6.75 9.59 -21.47
C VAL A 160 6.73 10.50 -20.26
N THR A 161 5.52 10.88 -19.81
CA THR A 161 5.32 11.50 -18.51
C THR A 161 4.44 10.59 -17.65
N ALA A 162 4.98 10.07 -16.55
CA ALA A 162 4.26 9.26 -15.58
C ALA A 162 3.91 10.09 -14.33
N VAL A 163 2.63 10.09 -13.94
CA VAL A 163 2.12 10.87 -12.83
C VAL A 163 1.45 9.96 -11.82
N ALA A 164 1.95 9.94 -10.59
CA ALA A 164 1.25 9.29 -9.48
C ALA A 164 0.08 10.16 -9.02
N LYS A 165 -1.13 9.61 -8.98
CA LYS A 165 -2.35 10.25 -8.50
C LYS A 165 -2.68 9.78 -7.10
N TYR A 166 -3.21 10.70 -6.29
CA TYR A 166 -3.50 10.46 -4.89
C TYR A 166 -4.90 10.91 -4.52
N LYS A 167 -5.47 10.25 -3.53
CA LYS A 167 -6.68 10.68 -2.82
C LYS A 167 -6.28 11.29 -1.48
N LYS A 168 -6.91 12.41 -1.13
CA LYS A 168 -6.68 13.10 0.14
C LYS A 168 -7.37 12.33 1.27
N LEU A 169 -6.64 12.10 2.36
CA LEU A 169 -7.21 11.69 3.64
C LEU A 169 -7.84 12.90 4.33
N LEU A 170 -8.98 12.69 4.95
CA LEU A 170 -9.72 13.71 5.67
C LEU A 170 -9.69 13.37 7.17
N GLY A 171 -9.30 14.33 8.00
CA GLY A 171 -9.09 14.14 9.42
C GLY A 171 -10.39 13.77 10.17
N ILE A 172 -10.25 12.93 11.19
CA ILE A 172 -11.32 12.52 12.10
C ILE A 172 -10.81 12.76 13.52
N THR A 173 -11.47 13.63 14.25
CA THR A 173 -11.23 13.83 15.68
C THR A 173 -12.40 13.29 16.45
N VAL A 174 -12.16 12.32 17.32
CA VAL A 174 -13.17 11.78 18.25
C VAL A 174 -12.72 12.06 19.68
N ASN A 175 -13.39 13.00 20.33
CA ASN A 175 -13.13 13.34 21.73
C ASN A 175 -13.83 12.34 22.64
N SER A 176 -13.12 11.79 23.62
CA SER A 176 -13.59 10.74 24.53
C SER A 176 -14.07 9.48 23.79
N GLY A 177 -13.32 9.07 22.75
CA GLY A 177 -13.62 7.90 21.96
C GLY A 177 -12.56 7.66 20.86
N LYS A 178 -12.83 6.71 20.01
CA LYS A 178 -11.93 6.34 18.88
C LYS A 178 -12.72 6.12 17.60
N ALA A 179 -12.08 6.40 16.48
CA ALA A 179 -12.58 6.05 15.15
C ALA A 179 -11.87 4.83 14.58
N TYR A 180 -12.58 4.06 13.77
CA TYR A 180 -12.10 2.84 13.14
C TYR A 180 -12.53 2.78 11.67
N VAL A 181 -11.63 2.34 10.80
CA VAL A 181 -11.89 1.96 9.41
C VAL A 181 -11.38 0.55 9.21
N GLU A 182 -12.25 -0.38 8.78
CA GLU A 182 -11.89 -1.79 8.59
C GLU A 182 -11.22 -2.41 9.83
N ASP A 183 -11.75 -2.09 11.03
CA ASP A 183 -11.29 -2.49 12.37
C ASP A 183 -9.97 -1.86 12.86
N ASP A 184 -9.27 -1.10 12.04
CA ASP A 184 -8.08 -0.36 12.44
C ASP A 184 -8.43 1.02 13.04
N VAL A 185 -7.79 1.36 14.16
CA VAL A 185 -7.89 2.70 14.76
C VAL A 185 -7.28 3.72 13.81
N THR A 186 -8.01 4.79 13.54
CA THR A 186 -7.57 5.83 12.62
C THR A 186 -7.98 7.23 13.05
N ASP A 187 -7.22 8.22 12.65
CA ASP A 187 -7.52 9.65 12.76
C ASP A 187 -7.85 10.31 11.42
N ALA A 188 -7.93 9.51 10.35
CA ALA A 188 -8.25 10.00 9.02
C ALA A 188 -8.85 8.90 8.13
N ALA A 189 -9.70 9.29 7.18
CA ALA A 189 -10.27 8.37 6.21
C ALA A 189 -10.47 9.04 4.83
N LEU A 190 -10.63 8.23 3.79
CA LEU A 190 -11.02 8.68 2.48
C LEU A 190 -12.52 9.02 2.46
N LYS A 191 -12.91 10.06 1.71
CA LYS A 191 -14.31 10.36 1.41
C LYS A 191 -15.07 9.10 0.99
N GLY A 192 -16.27 8.92 1.53
CA GLY A 192 -17.17 7.82 1.21
C GLY A 192 -16.87 6.50 1.91
N LYS A 193 -15.79 6.41 2.69
CA LYS A 193 -15.51 5.22 3.52
C LYS A 193 -16.42 5.19 4.75
N PRO A 194 -16.93 4.02 5.13
CA PRO A 194 -17.61 3.85 6.41
C PRO A 194 -16.59 3.97 7.55
N VAL A 195 -16.96 4.73 8.58
CA VAL A 195 -16.20 4.95 9.81
C VAL A 195 -17.06 4.52 10.98
N VAL A 196 -16.53 3.67 11.84
CA VAL A 196 -17.14 3.31 13.12
C VAL A 196 -16.51 4.16 14.21
N ILE A 197 -17.32 4.70 15.12
CA ILE A 197 -16.84 5.40 16.32
C ILE A 197 -17.32 4.66 17.55
N LYS A 198 -16.44 4.60 18.57
CA LYS A 198 -16.71 3.96 19.85
C LYS A 198 -16.34 4.92 20.96
N ALA A 199 -17.28 5.14 21.88
CA ALA A 199 -17.08 5.95 23.08
C ALA A 199 -16.17 5.21 24.07
N ASP A 200 -15.34 5.97 24.78
CA ASP A 200 -14.53 5.41 25.86
C ASP A 200 -15.40 5.06 27.08
N GLU A 201 -15.08 3.97 27.76
CA GLU A 201 -15.65 3.68 29.08
C GLU A 201 -14.96 4.56 30.10
N ILE A 202 -15.74 5.44 30.76
CA ILE A 202 -15.24 6.37 31.79
C ILE A 202 -15.86 6.01 33.14
N LYS A 203 -15.02 5.68 34.12
CA LYS A 203 -15.48 5.35 35.47
C LYS A 203 -16.32 6.48 36.08
N GLY A 204 -17.49 6.14 36.61
CA GLY A 204 -18.44 7.11 37.22
C GLY A 204 -19.21 7.95 36.19
N LYS A 205 -19.19 7.54 34.92
CA LYS A 205 -19.95 8.20 33.86
C LYS A 205 -20.69 7.19 32.99
N LEU A 206 -21.86 7.58 32.52
CA LEU A 206 -22.69 6.84 31.59
C LEU A 206 -22.74 7.60 30.28
N PHE A 207 -22.40 6.92 29.15
CA PHE A 207 -22.54 7.53 27.83
C PHE A 207 -23.97 8.00 27.60
N ASP A 208 -24.13 9.25 27.13
CA ASP A 208 -25.42 9.83 26.81
C ASP A 208 -25.65 9.90 25.28
N HIS A 209 -24.79 10.63 24.58
CA HIS A 209 -24.91 10.75 23.11
C HIS A 209 -23.64 11.27 22.46
N TRP A 210 -23.59 11.13 21.15
CA TRP A 210 -22.56 11.73 20.31
C TRP A 210 -22.98 13.14 19.89
N LYS A 211 -22.11 14.11 20.12
CA LYS A 211 -22.24 15.50 19.67
C LYS A 211 -21.33 15.76 18.49
N ILE A 212 -21.92 16.14 17.34
CA ILE A 212 -21.17 16.56 16.17
C ILE A 212 -20.69 18.00 16.40
N VAL A 213 -19.37 18.21 16.47
CA VAL A 213 -18.74 19.52 16.67
C VAL A 213 -18.52 20.20 15.32
N SER A 214 -17.99 19.45 14.36
CA SER A 214 -17.77 19.94 13.00
C SER A 214 -17.82 18.80 11.97
N GLY A 215 -17.94 19.19 10.68
CA GLY A 215 -18.13 18.23 9.59
C GLY A 215 -19.62 17.93 9.36
N ASN A 216 -19.97 17.79 8.09
CA ASN A 216 -21.37 17.56 7.72
C ASN A 216 -21.63 16.05 7.68
N VAL A 217 -21.78 15.44 8.86
CA VAL A 217 -21.89 14.00 9.07
C VAL A 217 -23.26 13.63 9.67
N ILE A 218 -23.78 12.48 9.25
CA ILE A 218 -25.00 11.87 9.83
C ILE A 218 -24.56 10.54 10.44
N LEU A 219 -24.80 10.41 11.77
CA LEU A 219 -24.56 9.17 12.50
C LEU A 219 -25.78 8.26 12.36
N ASP A 220 -25.56 6.95 12.23
CA ASP A 220 -26.65 5.96 12.20
C ASP A 220 -27.49 6.00 13.47
N ASN A 221 -26.84 6.11 14.64
CA ASN A 221 -27.49 6.31 15.93
C ASN A 221 -26.60 7.16 16.84
N GLN A 222 -27.10 8.32 17.26
CA GLN A 222 -26.36 9.22 18.15
C GLN A 222 -26.36 8.78 19.62
N ARG A 223 -27.28 7.88 20.03
CA ARG A 223 -27.46 7.46 21.42
C ARG A 223 -26.85 6.10 21.75
N GLU A 224 -26.20 5.46 20.78
CA GLU A 224 -25.44 4.23 21.01
C GLU A 224 -23.95 4.55 21.18
N PRO A 225 -23.25 3.96 22.17
CA PRO A 225 -21.83 4.21 22.38
C PRO A 225 -20.95 3.73 21.23
N GLU A 226 -21.45 2.80 20.42
CA GLU A 226 -20.84 2.41 19.14
C GLU A 226 -21.81 2.74 18.01
N THR A 227 -21.34 3.55 17.05
CA THR A 227 -22.12 3.94 15.87
C THR A 227 -21.22 4.16 14.67
N LYS A 228 -21.81 4.44 13.52
CA LYS A 228 -21.05 4.64 12.28
C LYS A 228 -21.60 5.80 11.46
N PHE A 229 -20.75 6.28 10.54
CA PHE A 229 -21.10 7.27 9.53
C PHE A 229 -20.30 7.04 8.25
N ILE A 230 -20.69 7.69 7.18
CA ILE A 230 -19.93 7.74 5.92
C ILE A 230 -19.09 9.01 5.91
N MET A 231 -17.78 8.86 5.68
CA MET A 231 -16.84 9.99 5.68
C MET A 231 -17.23 11.05 4.64
N PRO A 232 -17.51 12.29 5.05
CA PRO A 232 -17.91 13.39 4.15
C PRO A 232 -16.72 13.93 3.33
N GLU A 233 -16.87 15.10 2.70
CA GLU A 233 -15.80 15.77 1.94
C GLU A 233 -14.87 16.63 2.81
N THR A 234 -15.19 16.76 4.09
CA THR A 234 -14.48 17.62 5.06
C THR A 234 -14.01 16.81 6.25
N ALA A 235 -13.07 17.35 7.00
CA ALA A 235 -12.71 16.79 8.31
C ALA A 235 -13.92 16.78 9.25
N VAL A 236 -13.93 15.83 10.18
CA VAL A 236 -15.00 15.59 11.13
C VAL A 236 -14.46 15.70 12.56
N GLU A 237 -15.21 16.38 13.44
CA GLU A 237 -14.97 16.37 14.85
C GLU A 237 -16.25 16.00 15.59
N ILE A 238 -16.17 14.96 16.45
CA ILE A 238 -17.29 14.39 17.20
C ILE A 238 -16.83 14.20 18.64
N THR A 239 -17.72 14.47 19.59
CA THR A 239 -17.47 14.31 21.02
C THR A 239 -18.49 13.35 21.63
N ALA A 240 -18.03 12.39 22.42
CA ALA A 240 -18.90 11.60 23.27
C ALA A 240 -19.27 12.42 24.52
N GLU A 241 -20.55 12.62 24.73
CA GLU A 241 -21.09 13.29 25.91
C GLU A 241 -21.56 12.24 26.93
N TYR A 242 -21.38 12.55 28.22
CA TYR A 242 -21.64 11.62 29.31
C TYR A 242 -22.43 12.31 30.43
N ASN A 243 -23.26 11.53 31.09
CA ASN A 243 -23.88 11.91 32.37
C ASN A 243 -23.05 11.35 33.53
N ASP A 244 -23.00 12.09 34.66
CA ASP A 244 -22.35 11.62 35.88
C ASP A 244 -23.20 10.55 36.57
N LEU A 245 -22.56 9.45 36.99
CA LEU A 245 -23.14 8.41 37.82
C LEU A 245 -22.92 8.75 39.28
N HIS A 246 -23.99 8.73 40.04
CA HIS A 246 -23.96 8.97 41.47
C HIS A 246 -24.21 7.67 42.24
N ALA A 247 -23.40 7.41 43.26
CA ALA A 247 -23.45 6.19 44.06
C ALA A 247 -24.68 6.13 44.93
N ILE A 248 -25.22 4.93 45.13
CA ILE A 248 -26.36 4.63 45.97
C ILE A 248 -25.94 3.63 47.05
N THR A 249 -26.10 3.98 48.31
CA THR A 249 -25.84 3.07 49.42
C THR A 249 -27.15 2.83 50.21
N VAL A 250 -27.52 1.56 50.32
CA VAL A 250 -28.72 1.17 51.06
C VAL A 250 -28.31 0.26 52.20
N ASN A 251 -28.48 0.76 53.45
CA ASN A 251 -28.23 -0.01 54.66
C ASN A 251 -29.49 -0.80 55.07
N ASN A 252 -29.36 -2.04 55.47
CA ASN A 252 -30.42 -2.99 55.81
C ASN A 252 -31.45 -3.19 54.69
N GLY A 253 -31.03 -3.04 53.46
CA GLY A 253 -31.84 -3.18 52.26
C GLY A 253 -31.00 -3.26 50.99
N THR A 254 -31.68 -3.26 49.87
CA THR A 254 -31.03 -3.32 48.53
C THR A 254 -31.62 -2.24 47.63
N ALA A 255 -30.83 -1.79 46.66
CA ALA A 255 -31.30 -1.05 45.51
C ALA A 255 -31.17 -1.94 44.23
N ASN A 256 -31.96 -1.64 43.22
CA ASN A 256 -31.89 -2.32 41.95
C ASN A 256 -30.62 -1.99 41.15
N VAL A 257 -29.93 -0.91 41.49
CA VAL A 257 -28.66 -0.45 40.91
C VAL A 257 -27.78 0.15 42.03
N GLU A 258 -26.45 0.13 41.86
CA GLU A 258 -25.48 0.69 42.78
C GLU A 258 -25.13 2.14 42.47
N GLU A 259 -25.35 2.56 41.23
CA GLU A 259 -25.11 3.89 40.70
C GLU A 259 -26.23 4.25 39.71
N ALA A 260 -26.59 5.52 39.60
CA ALA A 260 -27.58 6.02 38.66
C ALA A 260 -27.28 7.46 38.24
N VAL A 261 -27.81 7.90 37.11
CA VAL A 261 -27.75 9.30 36.68
C VAL A 261 -28.89 10.10 37.29
N ILE A 262 -28.73 11.43 37.39
CA ILE A 262 -29.77 12.35 37.82
C ILE A 262 -31.08 12.12 37.06
N GLY A 263 -32.20 12.06 37.79
CA GLY A 263 -33.53 11.85 37.23
C GLY A 263 -33.97 10.39 37.09
N ASP A 264 -33.06 9.43 37.23
CA ASP A 264 -33.41 8.01 37.18
C ASP A 264 -34.30 7.59 38.34
N THR A 265 -35.22 6.67 38.09
CA THR A 265 -36.05 6.07 39.13
C THR A 265 -35.35 4.86 39.72
N VAL A 266 -34.92 4.94 40.94
CA VAL A 266 -34.27 3.86 41.69
C VAL A 266 -35.29 3.15 42.60
N LYS A 267 -35.33 1.80 42.50
CA LYS A 267 -36.15 0.96 43.38
C LYS A 267 -35.32 0.47 44.56
N ILE A 268 -35.89 0.61 45.76
CA ILE A 268 -35.29 0.12 47.01
C ILE A 268 -36.21 -0.87 47.69
N LYS A 269 -35.57 -1.83 48.39
CA LYS A 269 -36.28 -2.88 49.14
C LYS A 269 -35.60 -3.12 50.48
N ALA A 270 -36.38 -3.03 51.56
CA ALA A 270 -35.91 -3.37 52.91
C ALA A 270 -35.74 -4.88 53.09
N GLU A 271 -34.63 -5.28 53.68
CA GLU A 271 -34.38 -6.67 54.04
C GLU A 271 -35.23 -7.12 55.23
N SER A 272 -35.56 -8.40 55.26
CA SER A 272 -36.20 -8.99 56.43
C SER A 272 -35.15 -9.29 57.51
N ARG A 273 -35.42 -8.91 58.74
CA ARG A 273 -34.54 -9.14 59.86
C ARG A 273 -35.29 -9.87 60.98
N GLU A 274 -34.72 -10.97 61.47
CA GLU A 274 -35.34 -11.78 62.51
C GLU A 274 -35.54 -10.96 63.77
N GLY A 275 -36.77 -11.01 64.34
CA GLY A 275 -37.14 -10.27 65.51
C GLY A 275 -37.51 -8.79 65.31
N TYR A 276 -37.53 -8.32 64.04
CA TYR A 276 -37.82 -6.93 63.69
C TYR A 276 -38.89 -6.84 62.60
N VAL A 277 -39.65 -5.74 62.64
CA VAL A 277 -40.54 -5.32 61.54
C VAL A 277 -40.01 -4.04 60.91
N PHE A 278 -40.12 -3.90 59.63
CA PHE A 278 -39.76 -2.66 58.93
C PHE A 278 -40.72 -1.54 59.38
N ASP A 279 -40.14 -0.39 59.70
CA ASP A 279 -40.91 0.81 60.15
C ASP A 279 -40.86 1.86 58.99
N HIS A 280 -39.68 2.35 58.61
CA HIS A 280 -39.59 3.38 57.56
C HIS A 280 -38.19 3.44 56.92
N TRP A 281 -38.10 4.19 55.82
CA TRP A 281 -36.87 4.60 55.21
C TRP A 281 -36.36 5.92 55.76
N GLU A 282 -35.13 5.97 56.23
CA GLU A 282 -34.40 7.16 56.61
C GLU A 282 -33.37 7.54 55.57
N VAL A 283 -33.39 8.80 55.08
CA VAL A 283 -32.36 9.36 54.19
C VAL A 283 -31.26 9.95 55.06
N SER A 284 -30.03 9.36 54.97
CA SER A 284 -28.88 9.81 55.76
C SER A 284 -28.00 10.79 54.98
N TYR A 285 -28.01 10.71 53.64
CA TYR A 285 -27.30 11.63 52.76
C TYR A 285 -28.01 11.73 51.38
N GLY A 286 -27.90 12.91 50.76
CA GLY A 286 -28.61 13.23 49.51
C GLY A 286 -29.99 13.84 49.81
N ASP A 287 -30.33 14.93 49.11
CA ASP A 287 -31.65 15.56 49.21
C ASP A 287 -32.65 14.84 48.30
N VAL A 288 -33.19 13.73 48.82
CA VAL A 288 -34.09 12.87 48.04
C VAL A 288 -35.40 12.58 48.81
N ALA A 289 -36.50 12.68 48.06
CA ALA A 289 -37.81 12.27 48.58
C ALA A 289 -38.11 10.83 48.16
N VAL A 290 -38.30 9.95 49.15
CA VAL A 290 -38.76 8.58 48.92
C VAL A 290 -40.26 8.59 48.67
N ALA A 291 -40.73 7.94 47.59
CA ALA A 291 -42.14 7.99 47.16
C ALA A 291 -43.12 7.52 48.26
N ASN A 292 -42.77 6.47 48.99
CA ASN A 292 -43.47 6.02 50.19
C ASN A 292 -42.49 5.50 51.24
N LYS A 293 -42.12 6.33 52.19
CA LYS A 293 -41.11 5.98 53.20
C LYS A 293 -41.51 4.86 54.15
N ASN A 294 -42.81 4.54 54.27
CA ASN A 294 -43.31 3.47 55.13
C ASN A 294 -43.56 2.14 54.37
N ALA A 295 -43.29 2.07 53.10
CA ALA A 295 -43.41 0.84 52.33
C ALA A 295 -42.07 0.10 52.24
N LYS A 296 -42.07 -1.23 52.49
CA LYS A 296 -40.86 -2.06 52.40
C LYS A 296 -40.19 -1.97 51.02
N GLU A 297 -40.98 -1.85 49.96
CA GLU A 297 -40.54 -1.64 48.61
C GLU A 297 -41.09 -0.30 48.12
N THR A 298 -40.19 0.54 47.60
CA THR A 298 -40.53 1.89 47.15
C THR A 298 -39.49 2.40 46.13
N THR A 299 -39.65 3.64 45.73
CA THR A 299 -38.76 4.28 44.75
C THR A 299 -38.35 5.68 45.19
N PHE A 300 -37.28 6.18 44.64
CA PHE A 300 -36.91 7.60 44.65
C PHE A 300 -36.35 8.01 43.29
N THR A 301 -36.35 9.31 43.02
CA THR A 301 -35.70 9.88 41.86
C THR A 301 -34.30 10.30 42.24
N MET A 302 -33.28 9.85 41.44
CA MET A 302 -31.88 10.14 41.72
C MET A 302 -31.60 11.65 41.66
N PRO A 303 -31.04 12.26 42.71
CA PRO A 303 -30.62 13.64 42.70
C PRO A 303 -29.22 13.79 42.03
N ASP A 304 -28.75 15.04 41.91
CA ASP A 304 -27.39 15.36 41.45
C ASP A 304 -26.37 15.21 42.61
N SER A 305 -26.41 14.06 43.28
CA SER A 305 -25.49 13.71 44.39
C SER A 305 -25.61 12.23 44.74
N MET A 306 -24.60 11.69 45.44
CA MET A 306 -24.74 10.37 46.05
C MET A 306 -25.92 10.32 47.05
N VAL A 307 -26.50 9.14 47.21
CA VAL A 307 -27.63 8.91 48.16
C VAL A 307 -27.27 7.79 49.13
N VAL A 308 -27.55 8.01 50.41
CA VAL A 308 -27.46 6.99 51.49
C VAL A 308 -28.79 6.85 52.18
N LEU A 309 -29.35 5.65 52.13
CA LEU A 309 -30.63 5.30 52.75
C LEU A 309 -30.42 4.18 53.77
N THR A 310 -31.24 4.18 54.82
CA THR A 310 -31.24 3.13 55.81
C THR A 310 -32.69 2.68 56.08
N ALA A 311 -32.95 1.37 55.98
CA ALA A 311 -34.19 0.76 56.43
C ALA A 311 -34.17 0.65 57.96
N ARG A 312 -35.13 1.28 58.57
CA ARG A 312 -35.28 1.30 60.02
C ARG A 312 -36.39 0.34 60.47
#